data_f872c0dd812898973405f79fdc1a43b7
#
_entry.id   f872c0dd812898973405f79fdc1a43b7
#
_cell.length_a   1.000
_cell.length_b   1.000
_cell.length_c   1.000
_cell.angle_alpha   90.00
_cell.angle_beta   90.00
_cell.angle_gamma   90.00
#
_symmetry.space_group_name_H-M   'P 1'
#
loop_
_entity.id
_entity.type
_entity.pdbx_description
1 polymer ?
#
loop_
_entity_poly.entity_id
_entity_poly.type
_entity_poly.pdbx_seq_one_letter_code
_entity_poly.pdbx_strand_id
1 'polypeptide(L)'
;MKGKIIPLNFQTRQDSETGHEVIRMTPPHIICHRNYFYQKCFTRDSSKLLFGGAFEGHWNYYLLDIPGQQAMQLTEGPGDNTFGGFLSADDKSLWYVKETRELRRVDLESLEEYVVYEVDDDWVAYGTWVANSDCTKLVGIEI
;
A
#
# COMPACT_ATOMS: atom_id res chain seq x y z
N MET A 1 0.07 14.94 0.58
CA MET A 1 -0.03 15.14 2.05
C MET A 1 -0.80 13.96 2.63
N LYS A 2 -0.26 13.33 3.66
CA LYS A 2 -0.86 12.21 4.41
C LYS A 2 -2.28 12.55 4.87
N GLY A 3 -3.22 11.61 4.73
CA GLY A 3 -4.65 11.84 5.00
C GLY A 3 -5.44 12.53 3.89
N LYS A 4 -4.79 12.96 2.81
CA LYS A 4 -5.48 13.56 1.66
C LYS A 4 -6.38 12.53 0.98
N ILE A 5 -7.63 12.91 0.76
CA ILE A 5 -8.60 12.14 -0.02
C ILE A 5 -8.52 12.59 -1.48
N ILE A 6 -8.39 11.64 -2.37
CA ILE A 6 -8.31 11.84 -3.83
C ILE A 6 -9.55 11.17 -4.45
N PRO A 7 -10.47 11.93 -5.03
CA PRO A 7 -11.59 11.35 -5.76
C PRO A 7 -11.06 10.64 -7.02
N LEU A 8 -11.61 9.47 -7.30
CA LEU A 8 -11.25 8.65 -8.44
C LEU A 8 -12.49 8.43 -9.31
N ASN A 9 -12.35 8.67 -10.60
CA ASN A 9 -13.42 8.44 -11.56
C ASN A 9 -13.21 7.06 -12.19
N PHE A 10 -13.88 6.04 -11.67
CA PHE A 10 -13.81 4.70 -12.21
C PHE A 10 -14.36 4.67 -13.63
N GLN A 11 -13.67 3.97 -14.51
CA GLN A 11 -14.06 3.80 -15.90
C GLN A 11 -14.33 2.32 -16.17
N THR A 12 -15.55 2.02 -16.53
CA THR A 12 -15.98 0.67 -16.89
C THR A 12 -16.00 0.49 -18.39
N ARG A 13 -15.49 -0.64 -18.88
CA ARG A 13 -15.57 -1.06 -20.26
C ARG A 13 -15.78 -2.57 -20.33
N GLN A 14 -16.33 -3.05 -21.44
CA GLN A 14 -16.32 -4.48 -21.75
C GLN A 14 -15.03 -4.83 -22.50
N ASP A 15 -14.41 -5.92 -22.09
CA ASP A 15 -13.30 -6.50 -22.85
C ASP A 15 -13.83 -7.11 -24.15
N SER A 16 -13.21 -6.75 -25.28
CA SER A 16 -13.71 -7.14 -26.61
C SER A 16 -13.53 -8.62 -26.94
N GLU A 17 -12.60 -9.31 -26.27
CA GLU A 17 -12.31 -10.72 -26.52
C GLU A 17 -13.10 -11.65 -25.62
N THR A 18 -13.23 -11.30 -24.36
CA THR A 18 -13.86 -12.15 -23.34
C THR A 18 -15.29 -11.72 -22.99
N GLY A 19 -15.68 -10.49 -23.32
CA GLY A 19 -16.97 -9.91 -22.94
C GLY A 19 -17.09 -9.56 -21.45
N HIS A 20 -16.03 -9.75 -20.66
CA HIS A 20 -16.05 -9.40 -19.25
C HIS A 20 -16.00 -7.88 -19.01
N GLU A 21 -16.66 -7.45 -17.96
CA GLU A 21 -16.55 -6.08 -17.47
C GLU A 21 -15.17 -5.84 -16.85
N VAL A 22 -14.50 -4.78 -17.27
CA VAL A 22 -13.21 -4.35 -16.75
C VAL A 22 -13.36 -2.94 -16.18
N ILE A 23 -12.97 -2.76 -14.92
CA ILE A 23 -13.02 -1.48 -14.22
C ILE A 23 -11.61 -0.94 -14.06
N ARG A 24 -11.34 0.23 -14.64
CA ARG A 24 -10.14 1.00 -14.36
C ARG A 24 -10.40 1.89 -13.14
N MET A 25 -9.71 1.65 -12.04
CA MET A 25 -9.93 2.35 -10.77
C MET A 25 -9.01 3.56 -10.56
N THR A 26 -7.89 3.64 -11.31
CA THR A 26 -6.91 4.73 -11.17
C THR A 26 -6.83 5.58 -12.44
N PRO A 27 -6.44 6.87 -12.32
CA PRO A 27 -6.30 7.74 -13.47
C PRO A 27 -5.25 7.23 -14.47
N PRO A 28 -5.48 7.30 -15.79
CA PRO A 28 -4.57 6.73 -16.78
C PRO A 28 -3.21 7.43 -16.88
N HIS A 29 -3.10 8.64 -16.37
CA HIS A 29 -1.87 9.47 -16.39
C HIS A 29 -1.05 9.35 -15.09
N ILE A 30 -1.54 8.63 -14.08
CA ILE A 30 -0.82 8.36 -12.84
C ILE A 30 -0.35 6.91 -12.84
N ILE A 31 0.94 6.72 -12.59
CA ILE A 31 1.49 5.37 -12.46
C ILE A 31 1.08 4.82 -11.09
N CYS A 32 0.34 3.71 -11.13
CA CYS A 32 -0.09 2.99 -9.95
C CYS A 32 0.20 1.50 -10.12
N HIS A 33 0.46 0.81 -9.03
CA HIS A 33 0.59 -0.63 -9.03
C HIS A 33 0.06 -1.23 -7.73
N ARG A 34 -0.31 -2.50 -7.78
CA ARG A 34 -0.62 -3.26 -6.56
C ARG A 34 0.67 -3.69 -5.87
N ASN A 35 0.56 -4.07 -4.61
CA ASN A 35 1.64 -4.69 -3.84
C ASN A 35 2.07 -6.03 -4.48
N TYR A 36 3.19 -6.56 -4.01
CA TYR A 36 3.69 -7.84 -4.47
C TYR A 36 2.63 -8.95 -4.24
N PHE A 37 2.58 -9.94 -5.12
CA PHE A 37 1.42 -10.83 -5.27
C PHE A 37 1.03 -11.65 -4.02
N TYR A 38 1.95 -11.88 -3.09
CA TYR A 38 1.65 -12.59 -1.82
C TYR A 38 1.37 -11.64 -0.64
N GLN A 39 1.49 -10.34 -0.84
CA GLN A 39 1.19 -9.37 0.21
C GLN A 39 -0.31 -9.13 0.32
N LYS A 40 -0.80 -9.07 1.57
CA LYS A 40 -2.21 -8.73 1.81
C LYS A 40 -2.46 -7.28 1.43
N CYS A 41 -3.26 -7.06 0.38
CA CYS A 41 -3.61 -5.73 -0.08
C CYS A 41 -5.10 -5.40 0.04
N PHE A 42 -5.99 -6.40 0.10
CA PHE A 42 -7.40 -6.17 0.35
C PHE A 42 -7.73 -6.25 1.84
N THR A 43 -8.70 -5.41 2.28
CA THR A 43 -9.36 -5.60 3.57
C THR A 43 -10.18 -6.90 3.56
N ARG A 44 -10.53 -7.42 4.74
CA ARG A 44 -11.27 -8.70 4.87
C ARG A 44 -12.61 -8.68 4.16
N ASP A 45 -13.29 -7.55 4.19
CA ASP A 45 -14.57 -7.33 3.52
C ASP A 45 -14.44 -7.01 2.03
N SER A 46 -13.19 -6.93 1.52
CA SER A 46 -12.85 -6.57 0.15
C SER A 46 -13.34 -5.18 -0.30
N SER A 47 -13.74 -4.32 0.63
CA SER A 47 -14.20 -2.96 0.31
C SER A 47 -13.07 -1.99 0.03
N LYS A 48 -11.84 -2.29 0.53
CA LYS A 48 -10.69 -1.41 0.35
C LYS A 48 -9.48 -2.18 -0.21
N LEU A 49 -8.64 -1.45 -0.94
CA LEU A 49 -7.43 -1.97 -1.57
C LEU A 49 -6.24 -1.05 -1.26
N LEU A 50 -5.18 -1.64 -0.68
CA LEU A 50 -3.88 -0.99 -0.55
C LEU A 50 -3.15 -1.02 -1.89
N PHE A 51 -2.63 0.13 -2.33
CA PHE A 51 -1.84 0.20 -3.55
C PHE A 51 -0.76 1.29 -3.47
N GLY A 52 0.26 1.17 -4.33
CA GLY A 52 1.27 2.20 -4.54
C GLY A 52 0.90 3.12 -5.70
N GLY A 53 1.17 4.41 -5.56
CA GLY A 53 0.92 5.38 -6.61
C GLY A 53 1.84 6.61 -6.54
N ALA A 54 2.07 7.24 -7.70
CA ALA A 54 2.93 8.41 -7.82
C ALA A 54 2.11 9.69 -8.06
N PHE A 55 1.12 9.99 -7.22
CA PHE A 55 0.22 11.13 -7.38
C PHE A 55 0.90 12.48 -7.14
N GLU A 56 1.89 12.53 -6.27
CA GLU A 56 2.59 13.77 -5.88
C GLU A 56 4.09 13.74 -6.26
N GLY A 57 4.45 12.97 -7.30
CA GLY A 57 5.83 12.84 -7.78
C GLY A 57 6.72 11.88 -6.99
N HIS A 58 6.23 11.34 -5.88
CA HIS A 58 6.86 10.29 -5.10
C HIS A 58 5.97 9.07 -5.04
N TRP A 59 6.56 7.90 -4.92
CA TRP A 59 5.85 6.67 -4.64
C TRP A 59 5.39 6.68 -3.18
N ASN A 60 4.06 6.65 -3.00
CA ASN A 60 3.46 6.55 -1.68
C ASN A 60 2.36 5.48 -1.66
N TYR A 61 1.97 5.05 -0.47
CA TYR A 61 0.85 4.16 -0.26
C TYR A 61 -0.48 4.90 -0.17
N TYR A 62 -1.47 4.29 -0.76
CA TYR A 62 -2.86 4.75 -0.77
C TYR A 62 -3.81 3.62 -0.40
N LEU A 63 -4.87 3.95 0.31
CA LEU A 63 -5.98 3.04 0.58
C LEU A 63 -7.18 3.46 -0.28
N LEU A 64 -7.49 2.65 -1.27
CA LEU A 64 -8.64 2.81 -2.13
C LEU A 64 -9.89 2.35 -1.40
N ASP A 65 -10.89 3.21 -1.27
CA ASP A 65 -12.27 2.89 -0.93
C ASP A 65 -13.02 2.59 -2.23
N ILE A 66 -13.29 1.32 -2.49
CA ILE A 66 -13.88 0.87 -3.76
C ILE A 66 -15.32 1.38 -3.92
N PRO A 67 -16.23 1.22 -2.94
CA PRO A 67 -17.57 1.78 -3.03
C PRO A 67 -17.58 3.31 -3.14
N GLY A 68 -16.72 3.99 -2.39
CA GLY A 68 -16.64 5.45 -2.36
C GLY A 68 -15.90 6.06 -3.56
N GLN A 69 -15.25 5.25 -4.40
CA GLN A 69 -14.45 5.67 -5.54
C GLN A 69 -13.46 6.78 -5.19
N GLN A 70 -12.73 6.59 -4.10
CA GLN A 70 -11.75 7.55 -3.60
C GLN A 70 -10.57 6.83 -2.96
N ALA A 71 -9.42 7.49 -2.92
CA ALA A 71 -8.23 6.96 -2.25
C ALA A 71 -7.74 7.92 -1.18
N MET A 72 -7.38 7.38 -0.01
CA MET A 72 -6.72 8.13 1.05
C MET A 72 -5.22 7.89 0.99
N GLN A 73 -4.44 8.97 0.99
CA GLN A 73 -2.98 8.89 1.07
C GLN A 73 -2.53 8.49 2.47
N LEU A 74 -1.79 7.39 2.57
CA LEU A 74 -1.34 6.84 3.87
C LEU A 74 0.08 7.27 4.25
N THR A 75 0.94 7.48 3.26
CA THR A 75 2.34 7.85 3.47
C THR A 75 2.70 9.09 2.67
N GLU A 76 3.83 9.73 2.99
CA GLU A 76 4.26 10.93 2.27
C GLU A 76 5.79 11.03 2.18
N GLY A 77 6.24 11.85 1.22
CA GLY A 77 7.66 12.04 0.94
C GLY A 77 8.28 10.90 0.12
N PRO A 78 9.58 10.95 -0.13
CA PRO A 78 10.30 9.93 -0.88
C PRO A 78 10.60 8.69 -0.04
N GLY A 79 11.11 7.64 -0.67
CA GLY A 79 11.74 6.49 -0.04
C GLY A 79 10.82 5.32 0.28
N ASP A 80 9.51 5.41 0.02
CA ASP A 80 8.60 4.30 0.27
C ASP A 80 8.83 3.14 -0.71
N ASN A 81 9.06 1.94 -0.18
CA ASN A 81 8.98 0.72 -1.00
C ASN A 81 7.51 0.31 -1.12
N THR A 82 6.89 0.67 -2.24
CA THR A 82 5.46 0.45 -2.47
C THR A 82 5.12 -0.92 -3.04
N PHE A 83 6.09 -1.83 -3.21
CA PHE A 83 5.84 -3.22 -3.57
C PHE A 83 5.66 -4.14 -2.36
N GLY A 84 6.44 -3.91 -1.30
CA GLY A 84 6.56 -4.83 -0.18
C GLY A 84 5.59 -4.60 0.98
N GLY A 85 4.84 -3.50 0.98
CA GLY A 85 3.93 -3.21 2.09
C GLY A 85 2.69 -4.10 2.09
N PHE A 86 2.08 -4.23 3.26
CA PHE A 86 0.90 -5.07 3.46
C PHE A 86 -0.02 -4.54 4.57
N LEU A 87 -1.28 -4.93 4.50
CA LEU A 87 -2.24 -4.68 5.56
C LEU A 87 -2.10 -5.73 6.67
N SER A 88 -2.18 -5.29 7.92
CA SER A 88 -2.30 -6.20 9.06
C SER A 88 -3.53 -7.12 8.92
N ALA A 89 -3.51 -8.25 9.62
CA ALA A 89 -4.61 -9.21 9.53
C ALA A 89 -5.96 -8.64 10.01
N ASP A 90 -5.95 -7.68 10.92
CA ASP A 90 -7.13 -7.00 11.47
C ASP A 90 -7.56 -5.74 10.67
N ASP A 91 -6.87 -5.44 9.57
CA ASP A 91 -7.10 -4.28 8.70
C ASP A 91 -6.87 -2.90 9.36
N LYS A 92 -6.12 -2.85 10.47
CA LYS A 92 -5.89 -1.60 11.21
C LYS A 92 -4.58 -0.91 10.91
N SER A 93 -3.64 -1.60 10.26
CA SER A 93 -2.31 -1.03 10.02
C SER A 93 -1.77 -1.37 8.64
N LEU A 94 -1.03 -0.42 8.07
CA LEU A 94 -0.11 -0.63 6.97
C LEU A 94 1.29 -0.88 7.54
N TRP A 95 1.98 -1.89 7.01
CA TRP A 95 3.40 -2.15 7.27
C TRP A 95 4.18 -2.02 5.97
N TYR A 96 5.31 -1.30 6.00
CA TYR A 96 6.12 -1.07 4.80
C TYR A 96 7.56 -0.70 5.14
N VAL A 97 8.46 -0.82 4.17
CA VAL A 97 9.86 -0.40 4.30
C VAL A 97 10.05 0.99 3.69
N LYS A 98 10.72 1.88 4.44
CA LYS A 98 11.10 3.21 4.00
C LYS A 98 12.63 3.32 3.89
N GLU A 99 13.10 3.97 2.81
CA GLU A 99 14.51 4.26 2.55
C GLU A 99 15.45 3.03 2.65
N THR A 100 14.91 1.83 2.40
CA THR A 100 15.62 0.55 2.55
C THR A 100 16.22 0.31 3.94
N ARG A 101 15.76 1.03 4.95
CA ARG A 101 16.30 1.01 6.31
C ARG A 101 15.27 0.74 7.39
N GLU A 102 14.11 1.33 7.28
CA GLU A 102 13.14 1.35 8.34
C GLU A 102 11.91 0.51 7.99
N LEU A 103 11.58 -0.46 8.83
CA LEU A 103 10.25 -1.05 8.83
C LEU A 103 9.32 -0.15 9.62
N ARG A 104 8.32 0.38 8.96
CA ARG A 104 7.34 1.29 9.54
C ARG A 104 5.95 0.70 9.60
N ARG A 105 5.19 1.16 10.57
CA ARG A 105 3.77 0.88 10.72
C ARG A 105 2.98 2.18 10.72
N VAL A 106 1.94 2.25 9.91
CA VAL A 106 0.97 3.35 9.91
C VAL A 106 -0.34 2.81 10.49
N ASP A 107 -0.88 3.44 11.50
CA ASP A 107 -2.24 3.20 11.97
C ASP A 107 -3.24 3.79 10.97
N LEU A 108 -4.20 3.01 10.50
CA LEU A 108 -5.12 3.43 9.42
C LEU A 108 -6.24 4.36 9.90
N GLU A 109 -6.48 4.45 11.19
CA GLU A 109 -7.48 5.35 11.76
C GLU A 109 -6.89 6.72 12.10
N SER A 110 -5.80 6.74 12.87
CA SER A 110 -5.14 7.97 13.31
C SER A 110 -4.14 8.53 12.30
N LEU A 111 -3.67 7.70 11.38
CA LEU A 111 -2.55 7.96 10.47
C LEU A 111 -1.22 8.22 11.19
N GLU A 112 -1.11 7.89 12.47
CA GLU A 112 0.16 7.91 13.17
C GLU A 112 1.11 6.87 12.61
N GLU A 113 2.38 7.23 12.52
CA GLU A 113 3.42 6.42 11.93
C GLU A 113 4.55 6.16 12.90
N TYR A 114 4.97 4.90 12.97
CA TYR A 114 5.99 4.43 13.92
C TYR A 114 7.08 3.68 13.20
N VAL A 115 8.34 3.96 13.53
CA VAL A 115 9.47 3.09 13.19
C VAL A 115 9.42 1.90 14.14
N VAL A 116 9.24 0.71 13.60
CA VAL A 116 9.13 -0.54 14.37
C VAL A 116 10.47 -1.24 14.46
N TYR A 117 11.25 -1.15 13.39
CA TYR A 117 12.57 -1.72 13.30
C TYR A 117 13.42 -0.91 12.33
N GLU A 118 14.70 -0.76 12.63
CA GLU A 118 15.68 -0.14 11.78
C GLU A 118 16.86 -1.11 11.61
N VAL A 119 17.30 -1.33 10.36
CA VAL A 119 18.46 -2.18 10.08
C VAL A 119 19.74 -1.49 10.47
N ASP A 120 20.76 -2.25 10.85
CA ASP A 120 22.11 -1.75 11.17
C ASP A 120 22.74 -1.04 9.96
N ASP A 121 23.71 -0.16 10.22
CA ASP A 121 24.28 0.74 9.21
C ASP A 121 24.87 0.06 7.97
N ASP A 122 25.40 -1.15 8.13
CA ASP A 122 26.03 -1.92 7.06
C ASP A 122 25.03 -2.77 6.26
N TRP A 123 23.74 -2.72 6.58
CA TRP A 123 22.69 -3.55 5.98
C TRP A 123 21.58 -2.71 5.36
N VAL A 124 20.85 -3.30 4.44
CA VAL A 124 19.62 -2.72 3.88
C VAL A 124 18.46 -3.69 4.07
N ALA A 125 17.32 -3.15 4.45
CA ALA A 125 16.08 -3.91 4.52
C ALA A 125 15.61 -4.23 3.09
N TYR A 126 15.56 -5.50 2.75
CA TYR A 126 14.94 -5.90 1.48
C TYR A 126 13.44 -5.70 1.53
N GLY A 127 12.85 -5.25 0.42
CA GLY A 127 11.56 -4.60 0.39
C GLY A 127 10.33 -5.39 0.80
N THR A 128 10.42 -6.72 1.00
CA THR A 128 9.25 -7.54 1.32
C THR A 128 9.40 -8.22 2.67
N TRP A 129 8.60 -7.78 3.62
CA TRP A 129 8.46 -8.39 4.93
C TRP A 129 7.10 -9.06 5.04
N VAL A 130 6.98 -10.07 5.86
CA VAL A 130 5.73 -10.76 6.17
C VAL A 130 5.51 -10.84 7.66
N ALA A 131 4.25 -10.78 8.08
CA ALA A 131 3.85 -10.92 9.46
C ALA A 131 3.01 -12.20 9.65
N ASN A 132 3.08 -12.78 10.84
CA ASN A 132 2.10 -13.77 11.26
C ASN A 132 0.71 -13.13 11.47
N SER A 133 -0.32 -13.93 11.69
CA SER A 133 -1.73 -13.49 11.69
C SER A 133 -2.07 -12.45 12.77
N ASP A 134 -1.34 -12.41 13.87
CA ASP A 134 -1.53 -11.44 14.96
C ASP A 134 -0.49 -10.30 14.95
N CYS A 135 0.37 -10.27 13.94
CA CYS A 135 1.46 -9.29 13.77
C CYS A 135 2.43 -9.22 14.96
N THR A 136 2.60 -10.32 15.71
CA THR A 136 3.56 -10.42 16.82
C THR A 136 4.93 -10.86 16.36
N LYS A 137 5.03 -11.44 15.16
CA LYS A 137 6.28 -11.87 14.54
C LYS A 137 6.36 -11.37 13.12
N LEU A 138 7.53 -10.86 12.76
CA LEU A 138 7.86 -10.37 11.43
C LEU A 138 9.05 -11.16 10.90
N VAL A 139 9.03 -11.47 9.62
CA VAL A 139 10.13 -12.11 8.91
C VAL A 139 10.48 -11.26 7.71
N GLY A 140 11.74 -10.90 7.59
CA GLY A 140 12.28 -10.10 6.49
C GLY A 140 13.67 -10.56 6.13
N ILE A 141 14.26 -9.91 5.13
CA ILE A 141 15.62 -10.15 4.66
C ILE A 141 16.39 -8.84 4.75
N GLU A 142 17.59 -8.93 5.28
CA GLU A 142 18.61 -7.88 5.27
C GLU A 142 19.78 -8.33 4.41
N ILE A 143 20.34 -7.45 3.60
CA ILE A 143 21.46 -7.72 2.69
C ILE A 143 22.49 -6.60 2.72
#